data_2a7d47c43e71abe63185ae6f8bf42bea
#
_entry.id   2a7d47c43e71abe63185ae6f8bf42bea
#
_cell.length_a   1.000
_cell.length_b   1.000
_cell.length_c   1.000
_cell.angle_alpha   90.00
_cell.angle_beta   90.00
_cell.angle_gamma   90.00
#
_symmetry.space_group_name_H-M   'P 1'
#
loop_
_entity.id
_entity.type
_entity.pdbx_description
1 polymer ?
#
loop_
_entity_poly.entity_id
_entity_poly.type
_entity_poly.pdbx_seq_one_letter_code
_entity_poly.pdbx_strand_id
1 'polypeptide(L)'
;TAAGTPLSRFLALLPVMMLPGRTAEGLGALVRLLAPQTQTTVFHHDRCRVPLKASARMSMRQPLSLKHRPVMGTYATDVNGQVLLMLTTDDAEEARGWLPEGELNRDLNALLHVYLGVHLNVRMQLRVPRHLLADARLCCKPEYPVQLGRTALLKPLNAAARRNNEMITIPLGRWEQVQENIHRRESDEDGEYRW
;
A
#
# COMPACT_ATOMS: atom_id res chain seq x y z
N THR A 1 19.42 9.21 11.31
CA THR A 1 18.14 8.47 11.33
C THR A 1 17.54 8.52 9.96
N ALA A 2 17.30 7.37 9.34
CA ALA A 2 16.84 7.23 7.96
C ALA A 2 15.36 7.64 7.75
N ALA A 3 14.66 8.06 8.79
CA ALA A 3 13.29 8.54 8.70
C ALA A 3 13.30 10.07 8.58
N GLY A 4 12.87 10.59 7.43
CA GLY A 4 12.73 12.03 7.18
C GLY A 4 11.71 12.74 8.08
N THR A 5 11.03 11.98 8.95
CA THR A 5 9.96 12.47 9.82
C THR A 5 10.54 13.08 11.11
N PRO A 6 10.15 14.31 11.49
CA PRO A 6 10.62 14.95 12.71
C PRO A 6 10.27 14.16 13.97
N LEU A 7 11.18 14.13 14.93
CA LEU A 7 11.00 13.44 16.22
C LEU A 7 9.73 13.91 16.96
N SER A 8 9.36 15.17 16.82
CA SER A 8 8.16 15.75 17.42
C SER A 8 6.88 15.04 17.00
N ARG A 9 6.79 14.58 15.75
CA ARG A 9 5.64 13.81 15.25
C ARG A 9 5.55 12.43 15.90
N PHE A 10 6.69 11.76 16.12
CA PHE A 10 6.71 10.48 16.85
C PHE A 10 6.29 10.67 18.31
N LEU A 11 6.72 11.74 18.95
CA LEU A 11 6.33 12.04 20.33
C LEU A 11 4.82 12.30 20.46
N ALA A 12 4.23 13.02 19.50
CA ALA A 12 2.79 13.26 19.46
C ALA A 12 1.96 11.97 19.27
N LEU A 13 2.54 10.93 18.66
CA LEU A 13 1.90 9.64 18.43
C LEU A 13 2.15 8.61 19.53
N LEU A 14 3.02 8.90 20.49
CA LEU A 14 3.30 7.97 21.59
C LEU A 14 2.05 7.40 22.25
N PRO A 15 1.01 8.20 22.61
CA PRO A 15 -0.20 7.67 23.23
C PRO A 15 -0.89 6.60 22.35
N VAL A 16 -0.91 6.77 21.02
CA VAL A 16 -1.50 5.83 20.08
C VAL A 16 -0.62 4.58 19.94
N MET A 17 0.70 4.76 19.94
CA MET A 17 1.67 3.67 19.81
C MET A 17 1.74 2.79 21.07
N MET A 18 1.45 3.34 22.23
CA MET A 18 1.42 2.60 23.50
C MET A 18 0.18 1.73 23.67
N LEU A 19 -0.86 1.90 22.86
CA LEU A 19 -2.03 1.02 22.90
C LEU A 19 -1.62 -0.42 22.59
N PRO A 20 -2.11 -1.40 23.35
CA PRO A 20 -1.72 -2.81 23.18
C PRO A 20 -2.20 -3.43 21.86
N GLY A 21 -3.21 -2.84 21.25
CA GLY A 21 -3.76 -3.28 19.96
C GLY A 21 -3.44 -2.31 18.82
N ARG A 22 -3.24 -2.85 17.62
CA ARG A 22 -3.12 -2.06 16.40
C ARG A 22 -4.51 -1.91 15.79
N THR A 23 -5.14 -0.76 16.02
CA THR A 23 -6.53 -0.51 15.65
C THR A 23 -6.63 0.35 14.38
N ALA A 24 -7.79 0.29 13.72
CA ALA A 24 -8.12 1.18 12.61
C ALA A 24 -8.15 2.66 13.05
N GLU A 25 -8.58 2.91 14.29
CA GLU A 25 -8.58 4.25 14.90
C GLU A 25 -7.17 4.80 15.04
N GLY A 26 -6.22 3.95 15.43
CA GLY A 26 -4.80 4.32 15.50
C GLY A 26 -4.23 4.69 14.14
N LEU A 27 -4.55 3.93 13.09
CA LEU A 27 -4.18 4.31 11.71
C LEU A 27 -4.80 5.65 11.31
N GLY A 28 -6.07 5.87 11.66
CA GLY A 28 -6.73 7.16 11.43
C GLY A 28 -6.07 8.33 12.17
N ALA A 29 -5.59 8.10 13.39
CA ALA A 29 -4.86 9.10 14.18
C ALA A 29 -3.51 9.45 13.53
N LEU A 30 -2.78 8.46 12.99
CA LEU A 30 -1.55 8.70 12.24
C LEU A 30 -1.79 9.63 11.05
N VAL A 31 -2.80 9.34 10.24
CA VAL A 31 -3.12 10.15 9.07
C VAL A 31 -3.56 11.56 9.47
N ARG A 32 -4.43 11.68 10.47
CA ARG A 32 -4.92 12.98 10.95
C ARG A 32 -3.82 13.88 11.48
N LEU A 33 -2.78 13.30 12.07
CA LEU A 33 -1.62 14.06 12.51
C LEU A 33 -0.80 14.62 11.35
N LEU A 34 -0.70 13.86 10.25
CA LEU A 34 0.05 14.25 9.07
C LEU A 34 -0.74 15.25 8.21
N ALA A 35 -2.03 14.99 8.04
CA ALA A 35 -2.93 15.72 7.16
C ALA A 35 -4.33 15.84 7.80
N PRO A 36 -4.60 16.97 8.48
CA PRO A 36 -5.86 17.17 9.23
C PRO A 36 -7.10 17.17 8.37
N GLN A 37 -7.00 17.56 7.09
CA GLN A 37 -8.13 17.62 6.15
C GLN A 37 -8.40 16.26 5.48
N THR A 38 -7.49 15.29 5.64
CA THR A 38 -7.65 13.97 5.07
C THR A 38 -8.47 13.05 5.98
N GLN A 39 -9.58 12.54 5.45
CA GLN A 39 -10.37 11.51 6.10
C GLN A 39 -9.81 10.14 5.79
N THR A 40 -9.85 9.24 6.77
CA THR A 40 -9.30 7.90 6.67
C THR A 40 -10.38 6.86 6.85
N THR A 41 -10.44 5.90 5.95
CA THR A 41 -11.27 4.69 6.08
C THR A 41 -10.39 3.46 5.95
N VAL A 42 -10.47 2.56 6.93
CA VAL A 42 -9.71 1.31 6.94
C VAL A 42 -10.65 0.16 6.61
N PHE A 43 -10.33 -0.57 5.55
CA PHE A 43 -11.04 -1.80 5.20
C PHE A 43 -10.19 -2.99 5.59
N HIS A 44 -10.74 -3.80 6.47
CA HIS A 44 -10.14 -5.07 6.87
C HIS A 44 -10.35 -6.13 5.78
N HIS A 45 -9.53 -7.18 5.81
CA HIS A 45 -9.66 -8.33 4.91
C HIS A 45 -9.50 -7.99 3.42
N ASP A 46 -8.57 -7.12 3.10
CA ASP A 46 -8.24 -6.84 1.70
C ASP A 46 -7.52 -8.05 1.07
N ARG A 47 -7.97 -8.44 -0.12
CA ARG A 47 -7.47 -9.64 -0.79
C ARG A 47 -6.05 -9.42 -1.33
N CYS A 48 -5.11 -10.25 -0.87
CA CYS A 48 -3.75 -10.28 -1.34
C CYS A 48 -3.43 -11.61 -2.03
N ARG A 49 -2.70 -11.57 -3.14
CA ARG A 49 -2.16 -12.78 -3.77
C ARG A 49 -0.80 -13.08 -3.17
N VAL A 50 -0.67 -14.25 -2.58
CA VAL A 50 0.57 -14.73 -1.95
C VAL A 50 1.10 -15.91 -2.76
N PRO A 51 2.38 -15.92 -3.16
CA PRO A 51 2.96 -17.05 -3.86
C PRO A 51 3.01 -18.29 -2.94
N LEU A 52 2.65 -19.43 -3.48
CA LEU A 52 2.73 -20.70 -2.75
C LEU A 52 4.15 -21.26 -2.83
N LYS A 53 4.77 -21.54 -1.68
CA LYS A 53 6.11 -22.14 -1.60
C LYS A 53 6.15 -23.55 -2.17
N ALA A 54 5.07 -24.32 -2.01
CA ALA A 54 4.95 -25.67 -2.53
C ALA A 54 3.59 -25.82 -3.22
N SER A 55 3.58 -25.90 -4.53
CA SER A 55 2.39 -26.23 -5.31
C SER A 55 2.46 -27.67 -5.78
N ALA A 56 1.37 -28.40 -5.63
CA ALA A 56 1.29 -29.74 -6.19
C ALA A 56 1.18 -29.67 -7.72
N ARG A 57 2.07 -30.38 -8.39
CA ARG A 57 2.03 -30.55 -9.84
C ARG A 57 1.45 -31.91 -10.18
N MET A 58 0.47 -31.94 -11.07
CA MET A 58 0.00 -33.21 -11.61
C MET A 58 1.11 -33.84 -12.46
N SER A 59 1.57 -34.99 -12.03
CA SER A 59 2.58 -35.77 -12.76
C SER A 59 2.22 -37.25 -12.71
N MET A 60 2.49 -37.98 -13.80
CA MET A 60 2.33 -39.43 -13.81
C MET A 60 3.25 -40.14 -12.81
N ARG A 61 4.37 -39.50 -12.44
CA ARG A 61 5.34 -40.06 -11.48
C ARG A 61 4.97 -39.83 -10.01
N GLN A 62 4.13 -38.82 -9.74
CA GLN A 62 3.67 -38.49 -8.38
C GLN A 62 2.15 -38.29 -8.43
N PRO A 63 1.36 -39.34 -8.16
CA PRO A 63 -0.08 -39.24 -8.12
C PRO A 63 -0.50 -38.35 -6.94
N LEU A 64 -1.36 -37.39 -7.21
CA LEU A 64 -1.93 -36.52 -6.19
C LEU A 64 -2.93 -37.31 -5.37
N SER A 65 -2.73 -37.36 -4.06
CA SER A 65 -3.66 -37.98 -3.12
C SER A 65 -4.44 -36.89 -2.37
N LEU A 66 -5.75 -37.02 -2.31
CA LEU A 66 -6.62 -36.15 -1.51
C LEU A 66 -6.31 -36.22 -0.01
N LYS A 67 -5.70 -37.31 0.43
CA LYS A 67 -5.28 -37.48 1.83
C LYS A 67 -4.33 -36.38 2.30
N HIS A 68 -3.48 -35.88 1.42
CA HIS A 68 -2.48 -34.84 1.75
C HIS A 68 -2.99 -33.42 1.43
N ARG A 69 -4.24 -33.26 1.01
CA ARG A 69 -4.85 -31.95 0.67
C ARG A 69 -3.92 -31.06 -0.15
N PRO A 70 -3.41 -31.53 -1.29
CA PRO A 70 -2.43 -30.78 -2.06
C PRO A 70 -3.05 -29.49 -2.58
N VAL A 71 -2.32 -28.39 -2.44
CA VAL A 71 -2.73 -27.10 -2.98
C VAL A 71 -2.24 -26.99 -4.42
N MET A 72 -3.18 -26.78 -5.34
CA MET A 72 -2.89 -26.62 -6.76
C MET A 72 -2.83 -25.14 -7.11
N GLY A 73 -1.89 -24.76 -8.00
CA GLY A 73 -1.71 -23.39 -8.45
C GLY A 73 -0.44 -22.74 -7.89
N THR A 74 -0.11 -21.58 -8.41
CA THR A 74 1.10 -20.83 -8.03
C THR A 74 0.84 -19.76 -6.98
N TYR A 75 -0.42 -19.36 -6.79
CA TYR A 75 -0.82 -18.31 -5.86
C TYR A 75 -2.03 -18.73 -5.04
N ALA A 76 -2.05 -18.32 -3.79
CA ALA A 76 -3.22 -18.35 -2.92
C ALA A 76 -3.75 -16.92 -2.70
N THR A 77 -5.03 -16.82 -2.31
CA THR A 77 -5.61 -15.54 -1.86
C THR A 77 -5.59 -15.51 -0.35
N ASP A 78 -4.82 -14.59 0.21
CA ASP A 78 -4.83 -14.29 1.63
C ASP A 78 -5.73 -13.06 1.87
N VAL A 79 -6.51 -13.10 2.94
CA VAL A 79 -7.43 -12.02 3.35
C VAL A 79 -7.09 -11.43 4.71
N ASN A 80 -6.17 -12.05 5.45
CA ASN A 80 -5.82 -11.63 6.80
C ASN A 80 -4.49 -10.84 6.86
N GLY A 81 -3.62 -11.00 5.87
CA GLY A 81 -2.29 -10.39 5.85
C GLY A 81 -2.27 -8.94 5.33
N GLN A 82 -3.40 -8.39 4.87
CA GLN A 82 -3.44 -7.07 4.26
C GLN A 82 -4.69 -6.28 4.66
N VAL A 83 -4.48 -4.96 4.86
CA VAL A 83 -5.56 -3.98 5.05
C VAL A 83 -5.50 -2.95 3.92
N LEU A 84 -6.66 -2.43 3.53
CA LEU A 84 -6.77 -1.32 2.60
C LEU A 84 -6.98 -0.03 3.40
N LEU A 85 -6.06 0.91 3.23
CA LEU A 85 -6.13 2.26 3.77
C LEU A 85 -6.60 3.20 2.67
N MET A 86 -7.82 3.71 2.80
CA MET A 86 -8.39 4.68 1.88
C MET A 86 -8.31 6.07 2.49
N LEU A 87 -7.60 6.96 1.84
CA LEU A 87 -7.43 8.36 2.19
C LEU A 87 -8.37 9.18 1.30
N THR A 88 -9.17 10.04 1.89
CA THR A 88 -10.09 10.93 1.14
C THR A 88 -9.81 12.37 1.52
N THR A 89 -9.48 13.19 0.56
CA THR A 89 -9.22 14.62 0.78
C THR A 89 -9.79 15.48 -0.34
N ASP A 90 -10.24 16.67 0.04
CA ASP A 90 -10.69 17.72 -0.88
C ASP A 90 -9.64 18.82 -1.01
N ASP A 91 -8.54 18.74 -0.26
CA ASP A 91 -7.45 19.71 -0.32
C ASP A 91 -6.40 19.32 -1.36
N ALA A 92 -6.04 20.27 -2.23
CA ALA A 92 -5.11 20.07 -3.32
C ALA A 92 -3.65 19.88 -2.85
N GLU A 93 -3.26 20.53 -1.76
CA GLU A 93 -1.90 20.42 -1.22
C GLU A 93 -1.70 19.07 -0.55
N GLU A 94 -2.65 18.65 0.29
CA GLU A 94 -2.62 17.33 0.90
C GLU A 94 -2.68 16.23 -0.17
N ALA A 95 -3.54 16.39 -1.19
CA ALA A 95 -3.63 15.42 -2.28
C ALA A 95 -2.29 15.22 -3.02
N ARG A 96 -1.53 16.30 -3.25
CA ARG A 96 -0.19 16.22 -3.85
C ARG A 96 0.81 15.57 -2.90
N GLY A 97 0.75 15.92 -1.61
CA GLY A 97 1.62 15.34 -0.57
C GLY A 97 1.44 13.84 -0.41
N TRP A 98 0.24 13.31 -0.68
CA TRP A 98 -0.05 11.87 -0.62
C TRP A 98 0.47 11.07 -1.81
N LEU A 99 0.83 11.71 -2.92
CA LEU A 99 1.42 10.98 -4.06
C LEU A 99 2.74 10.31 -3.66
N PRO A 100 3.16 9.22 -4.31
CA PRO A 100 4.33 8.43 -3.89
C PRO A 100 5.64 9.19 -3.74
N GLU A 101 5.80 10.31 -4.41
CA GLU A 101 6.97 11.20 -4.29
C GLU A 101 6.77 12.30 -3.25
N GLY A 102 5.55 12.41 -2.71
CA GLY A 102 5.19 13.44 -1.74
C GLY A 102 5.72 13.19 -0.34
N GLU A 103 5.83 14.25 0.43
CA GLU A 103 6.34 14.19 1.80
C GLU A 103 5.39 13.43 2.72
N LEU A 104 4.06 13.64 2.60
CA LEU A 104 3.08 12.96 3.44
C LEU A 104 3.10 11.44 3.24
N ASN A 105 3.28 10.98 2.00
CA ASN A 105 3.39 9.55 1.71
C ASN A 105 4.65 8.95 2.34
N ARG A 106 5.76 9.65 2.25
CA ARG A 106 7.04 9.22 2.84
C ARG A 106 6.95 9.14 4.36
N ASP A 107 6.38 10.16 4.98
CA ASP A 107 6.17 10.21 6.42
C ASP A 107 5.22 9.11 6.91
N LEU A 108 4.11 8.90 6.18
CA LEU A 108 3.17 7.83 6.50
C LEU A 108 3.84 6.46 6.43
N ASN A 109 4.62 6.18 5.39
CA ASN A 109 5.36 4.92 5.28
C ASN A 109 6.30 4.68 6.46
N ALA A 110 7.02 5.73 6.92
CA ALA A 110 7.88 5.65 8.09
C ALA A 110 7.08 5.34 9.37
N LEU A 111 5.93 6.00 9.55
CA LEU A 111 5.06 5.79 10.70
C LEU A 111 4.39 4.42 10.69
N LEU A 112 3.97 3.93 9.52
CA LEU A 112 3.41 2.59 9.36
C LEU A 112 4.42 1.51 9.74
N HIS A 113 5.69 1.71 9.39
CA HIS A 113 6.77 0.79 9.77
C HIS A 113 6.89 0.64 11.29
N VAL A 114 6.80 1.75 12.02
CA VAL A 114 6.87 1.74 13.49
C VAL A 114 5.56 1.22 14.10
N TYR A 115 4.41 1.62 13.55
CA TYR A 115 3.11 1.30 14.12
C TYR A 115 2.69 -0.16 13.89
N LEU A 116 2.81 -0.67 12.67
CA LEU A 116 2.35 -2.02 12.30
C LEU A 116 3.41 -3.10 12.55
N GLY A 117 4.68 -2.72 12.54
CA GLY A 117 5.77 -3.68 12.69
C GLY A 117 5.76 -4.73 11.58
N VAL A 118 5.86 -6.02 11.94
CA VAL A 118 6.05 -7.15 11.01
C VAL A 118 4.77 -7.93 10.70
N HIS A 119 3.57 -7.43 10.99
CA HIS A 119 2.38 -8.31 10.99
C HIS A 119 1.39 -8.08 9.84
N LEU A 120 1.32 -6.89 9.26
CA LEU A 120 0.31 -6.54 8.27
C LEU A 120 0.91 -5.73 7.12
N ASN A 121 0.48 -6.04 5.90
CA ASN A 121 0.71 -5.20 4.73
C ASN A 121 -0.41 -4.15 4.61
N VAL A 122 -0.08 -3.00 4.05
CA VAL A 122 -1.05 -1.93 3.83
C VAL A 122 -1.09 -1.57 2.36
N ARG A 123 -2.25 -1.72 1.74
CA ARG A 123 -2.52 -1.17 0.43
C ARG A 123 -3.12 0.21 0.58
N MET A 124 -2.50 1.22 -0.01
CA MET A 124 -2.92 2.61 0.11
C MET A 124 -3.61 3.07 -1.16
N GLN A 125 -4.75 3.75 -1.00
CA GLN A 125 -5.49 4.38 -2.07
C GLN A 125 -5.88 5.80 -1.65
N LEU A 126 -5.75 6.74 -2.57
CA LEU A 126 -6.19 8.12 -2.40
C LEU A 126 -7.46 8.35 -3.19
N ARG A 127 -8.47 8.92 -2.55
CA ARG A 127 -9.72 9.29 -3.17
C ARG A 127 -9.86 10.80 -3.17
N VAL A 128 -9.90 11.38 -4.36
CA VAL A 128 -9.98 12.83 -4.55
C VAL A 128 -11.09 13.18 -5.53
N PRO A 129 -11.71 14.36 -5.39
CA PRO A 129 -12.67 14.83 -6.37
C PRO A 129 -11.96 15.18 -7.69
N ARG A 130 -12.65 14.93 -8.79
CA ARG A 130 -12.11 15.11 -10.14
C ARG A 130 -11.57 16.51 -10.41
N HIS A 131 -12.14 17.54 -9.81
CA HIS A 131 -11.72 18.93 -10.06
C HIS A 131 -10.29 19.22 -9.58
N LEU A 132 -9.75 18.44 -8.65
CA LEU A 132 -8.36 18.56 -8.18
C LEU A 132 -7.35 17.95 -9.13
N LEU A 133 -7.80 17.12 -10.07
CA LEU A 133 -6.94 16.44 -11.02
C LEU A 133 -6.90 17.16 -12.35
N ALA A 134 -5.69 17.43 -12.84
CA ALA A 134 -5.51 18.04 -14.14
C ALA A 134 -5.82 17.03 -15.26
N ASP A 135 -6.36 17.54 -16.38
CA ASP A 135 -6.52 16.75 -17.59
C ASP A 135 -5.14 16.29 -18.11
N ALA A 136 -5.08 15.08 -18.64
CA ALA A 136 -3.83 14.54 -19.21
C ALA A 136 -3.31 15.44 -20.33
N ARG A 137 -2.07 15.93 -20.19
CA ARG A 137 -1.37 16.72 -21.18
C ARG A 137 0.05 16.19 -21.33
N LEU A 138 0.50 16.05 -22.57
CA LEU A 138 1.89 15.81 -22.86
C LEU A 138 2.62 17.16 -22.75
N CYS A 139 3.36 17.36 -21.68
CA CYS A 139 4.10 18.58 -21.43
C CYS A 139 5.47 18.26 -20.84
N CYS A 140 6.50 18.89 -21.36
CA CYS A 140 7.86 18.80 -20.84
C CYS A 140 8.14 19.76 -19.67
N LYS A 141 7.13 20.56 -19.26
CA LYS A 141 7.31 21.54 -18.18
C LYS A 141 7.02 20.89 -16.82
N PRO A 142 7.91 21.04 -15.83
CA PRO A 142 7.73 20.48 -14.50
C PRO A 142 6.58 21.11 -13.70
N GLU A 143 6.04 22.24 -14.17
CA GLU A 143 4.92 22.95 -13.53
C GLU A 143 3.59 22.15 -13.54
N TYR A 144 3.48 21.15 -14.42
CA TYR A 144 2.29 20.30 -14.54
C TYR A 144 2.65 18.82 -14.37
N PRO A 145 2.90 18.36 -13.14
CA PRO A 145 3.30 16.98 -12.88
C PRO A 145 2.10 16.03 -13.02
N VAL A 146 1.71 15.73 -14.25
CA VAL A 146 0.70 14.70 -14.50
C VAL A 146 1.40 13.36 -14.57
N GLN A 147 1.13 12.49 -13.60
CA GLN A 147 1.72 11.16 -13.53
C GLN A 147 0.86 10.15 -14.29
N LEU A 148 1.46 9.49 -15.29
CA LEU A 148 0.78 8.43 -16.05
C LEU A 148 0.41 7.26 -15.13
N GLY A 149 -0.83 6.77 -15.27
CA GLY A 149 -1.37 5.68 -14.43
C GLY A 149 -1.81 6.09 -13.02
N ARG A 150 -1.69 7.39 -12.66
CA ARG A 150 -2.09 7.91 -11.34
C ARG A 150 -2.98 9.14 -11.44
N THR A 151 -2.44 10.26 -11.87
CA THR A 151 -3.16 11.54 -11.93
C THR A 151 -3.57 11.94 -13.34
N ALA A 152 -3.13 11.17 -14.36
CA ALA A 152 -3.48 11.42 -15.75
C ALA A 152 -4.91 10.99 -16.04
N LEU A 153 -5.83 11.93 -16.15
CA LEU A 153 -7.21 11.67 -16.55
C LEU A 153 -7.43 12.00 -18.01
N LEU A 154 -7.95 11.05 -18.77
CA LEU A 154 -8.37 11.30 -20.14
C LEU A 154 -9.62 12.18 -20.15
N LYS A 155 -9.64 13.17 -21.04
CA LYS A 155 -10.83 13.96 -21.29
C LYS A 155 -11.96 13.08 -21.83
N PRO A 156 -13.15 13.09 -21.23
CA PRO A 156 -14.30 12.44 -21.84
C PRO A 156 -14.64 13.14 -23.16
N LEU A 157 -15.02 12.35 -24.17
CA LEU A 157 -15.38 12.86 -25.48
C LEU A 157 -16.56 13.83 -25.43
N ASN A 158 -17.50 13.59 -24.50
CA ASN A 158 -18.70 14.40 -24.31
C ASN A 158 -18.56 15.31 -23.10
N ALA A 159 -18.63 16.62 -23.31
CA ALA A 159 -18.58 17.62 -22.24
C ALA A 159 -19.68 17.43 -21.17
N ALA A 160 -20.84 16.89 -21.55
CA ALA A 160 -21.97 16.59 -20.66
C ALA A 160 -21.61 15.46 -19.61
N ALA A 161 -20.62 14.64 -19.87
CA ALA A 161 -20.16 13.58 -18.93
C ALA A 161 -19.22 14.12 -17.85
N ARG A 162 -18.88 15.39 -17.83
CA ARG A 162 -18.08 16.04 -16.77
C ARG A 162 -18.90 16.19 -15.50
N ARG A 163 -18.95 15.15 -14.71
CA ARG A 163 -19.40 15.26 -13.31
C ARG A 163 -18.24 15.79 -12.47
N ASN A 164 -18.24 17.10 -12.21
CA ASN A 164 -17.19 17.73 -11.39
C ASN A 164 -17.07 17.13 -9.97
N ASN A 165 -18.13 16.47 -9.51
CA ASN A 165 -18.20 15.88 -8.17
C ASN A 165 -17.88 14.37 -8.15
N GLU A 166 -17.38 13.81 -9.25
CA GLU A 166 -16.97 12.42 -9.31
C GLU A 166 -15.68 12.21 -8.49
N MET A 167 -15.74 11.28 -7.53
CA MET A 167 -14.58 10.91 -6.74
C MET A 167 -13.73 9.89 -7.49
N ILE A 168 -12.46 10.19 -7.66
CA ILE A 168 -11.50 9.35 -8.38
C ILE A 168 -10.58 8.70 -7.39
N THR A 169 -10.36 7.39 -7.56
CA THR A 169 -9.47 6.61 -6.72
C THR A 169 -8.13 6.41 -7.40
N ILE A 170 -7.07 6.86 -6.75
CA ILE A 170 -5.69 6.78 -7.22
C ILE A 170 -4.95 5.73 -6.38
N PRO A 171 -4.32 4.72 -6.99
CA PRO A 171 -3.48 3.80 -6.23
C PRO A 171 -2.17 4.50 -5.82
N LEU A 172 -1.92 4.58 -4.51
CA LEU A 172 -0.67 5.12 -3.97
C LEU A 172 0.44 4.08 -3.90
N GLY A 173 0.04 2.80 -3.87
CA GLY A 173 0.96 1.68 -3.77
C GLY A 173 0.63 0.76 -2.61
N ARG A 174 1.57 -0.12 -2.33
CA ARG A 174 1.49 -1.06 -1.21
C ARG A 174 2.71 -0.86 -0.35
N TRP A 175 2.48 -0.68 0.93
CA TRP A 175 3.51 -0.81 1.93
C TRP A 175 3.63 -2.30 2.27
N GLU A 176 4.75 -2.87 1.89
CA GLU A 176 5.11 -4.25 2.21
C GLU A 176 6.22 -4.22 3.24
N GLN A 177 6.14 -5.14 4.16
CA GLN A 177 7.24 -5.36 5.09
C GLN A 177 8.49 -5.72 4.28
N VAL A 178 9.60 -5.15 4.66
CA VAL A 178 10.90 -5.67 4.27
C VAL A 178 11.03 -7.01 5.00
N GLN A 179 10.57 -8.08 4.38
CA GLN A 179 11.05 -9.41 4.74
C GLN A 179 12.54 -9.36 4.41
N GLU A 180 13.36 -9.10 5.42
CA GLU A 180 14.78 -9.40 5.31
C GLU A 180 14.85 -10.82 4.76
N ASN A 181 15.55 -10.96 3.65
CA ASN A 181 15.77 -12.22 2.96
C ASN A 181 16.56 -13.17 3.87
N ILE A 182 15.94 -13.67 4.92
CA ILE A 182 16.46 -14.74 5.76
C ILE A 182 16.65 -16.00 4.90
N HIS A 183 15.88 -16.14 3.81
CA HIS A 183 16.00 -17.28 2.90
C HIS A 183 17.11 -17.19 1.84
N ARG A 184 17.84 -16.07 1.75
CA ARG A 184 18.99 -16.00 0.83
C ARG A 184 20.27 -16.55 1.47
N ARG A 185 20.32 -16.69 2.78
CA ARG A 185 21.47 -17.27 3.48
C ARG A 185 21.41 -18.80 3.63
N GLU A 186 20.21 -19.39 3.66
CA GLU A 186 20.08 -20.85 3.75
C GLU A 186 20.38 -21.58 2.43
N SER A 187 20.29 -20.91 1.27
CA SER A 187 20.64 -21.53 -0.02
C SER A 187 22.14 -21.48 -0.36
N ASP A 188 22.90 -20.64 0.33
CA ASP A 188 24.36 -20.54 0.11
C ASP A 188 25.17 -21.40 1.10
N GLU A 189 24.59 -21.89 2.19
CA GLU A 189 25.26 -22.78 3.15
C GLU A 189 25.16 -24.29 2.80
N ASP A 190 24.19 -24.68 1.93
CA ASP A 190 24.08 -26.09 1.49
C ASP A 190 25.01 -26.47 0.30
N GLY A 191 25.91 -25.56 -0.09
CA GLY A 191 26.78 -25.71 -1.26
C GLY A 191 28.16 -26.34 -1.03
N GLU A 192 28.59 -26.54 0.20
CA GLU A 192 29.95 -27.08 0.46
C GLU A 192 29.93 -28.22 1.45
N TYR A 193 29.66 -29.42 1.00
CA TYR A 193 30.30 -30.65 1.50
C TYR A 193 30.11 -31.78 0.48
N ARG A 194 30.99 -31.84 -0.49
CA ARG A 194 31.28 -33.08 -1.23
C ARG A 194 32.66 -33.59 -0.79
N TRP A 195 32.62 -34.70 -0.09
CA TRP A 195 33.76 -35.62 0.00
C TRP A 195 33.70 -36.57 -1.16
#